data_e0970185860a04a5b781cd14c49b426b
#
_entry.id   e0970185860a04a5b781cd14c49b426b
#
_cell.length_a   1.000
_cell.length_b   1.000
_cell.length_c   1.000
_cell.angle_alpha   90.00
_cell.angle_beta   90.00
_cell.angle_gamma   90.00
#
_symmetry.space_group_name_H-M   'P 1'
#
loop_
_entity.id
_entity.type
_entity.pdbx_description
1 polymer ?
#
loop_
_entity_poly.entity_id
_entity_poly.type
_entity_poly.pdbx_seq_one_letter_code
_entity_poly.pdbx_strand_id
1 'polypeptide(L)'
;MHVLLIEPDYYTRYPPLGLLKLSTYSKEQGSTVELIRGKHYPSQVPDVIYVTSLFSWAWRPVWDAISYYKSQFPTVPISLGGIYASLLPNHARLSGATDVHVGLHHEAEHCLPDYDLVPEWDTSLLFASRGCVRKCGFCSVPKLEGKPSNLIYQIDDLILPRHKRVAFFDNNILTVENWKQVFTTAMNHNKVVDFNQGLDARAVTDDVAETISNMRFDLIRMAYDFIGIREYVRRAIEIMAKHGIDRRKLIFYCLYNYVDSPEDFFKKVKDLLNWGVVAYPMRFEPLCTLEKGKYVAPKWTAKELEMVASARRVIGYGGAFPPYEGLVKKFNQASNFSEAFALWPKEVGEAKEIPAEGLHRMDQEHEIASKKVYWTATKRKKDWRAALTEN
;
A
#
# COMPACT_ATOMS: atom_id res chain seq x y z
N MET A 1 32.69 8.32 -1.51
CA MET A 1 32.27 6.91 -1.47
C MET A 1 31.27 6.65 -2.59
N HIS A 2 31.26 5.43 -3.15
CA HIS A 2 30.20 4.97 -4.06
C HIS A 2 29.19 4.10 -3.28
N VAL A 3 27.95 4.56 -3.21
CA VAL A 3 26.86 3.89 -2.48
C VAL A 3 25.97 3.18 -3.47
N LEU A 4 25.78 1.87 -3.28
CA LEU A 4 24.87 1.08 -4.09
C LEU A 4 23.57 0.79 -3.30
N LEU A 5 22.45 1.23 -3.86
CA LEU A 5 21.10 1.01 -3.31
C LEU A 5 20.43 -0.13 -4.06
N ILE A 6 19.90 -1.11 -3.34
CA ILE A 6 19.27 -2.29 -3.95
C ILE A 6 17.81 -2.40 -3.52
N GLU A 7 16.92 -2.37 -4.50
CA GLU A 7 15.55 -2.83 -4.37
C GLU A 7 15.47 -4.27 -4.89
N PRO A 8 15.30 -5.29 -4.03
CA PRO A 8 15.19 -6.69 -4.47
C PRO A 8 14.03 -6.91 -5.44
N ASP A 9 14.09 -8.01 -6.21
CA ASP A 9 13.08 -8.36 -7.23
C ASP A 9 11.81 -8.93 -6.56
N TYR A 10 11.09 -8.06 -5.83
CA TYR A 10 9.72 -8.30 -5.38
C TYR A 10 8.80 -7.23 -5.97
N TYR A 11 7.51 -7.57 -6.09
CA TYR A 11 6.56 -6.60 -6.62
C TYR A 11 6.33 -5.45 -5.64
N THR A 12 6.49 -4.23 -6.14
CA THR A 12 6.09 -2.99 -5.45
C THR A 12 5.48 -2.02 -6.46
N ARG A 13 4.51 -1.26 -6.00
CA ARG A 13 3.84 -0.23 -6.81
C ARG A 13 4.60 1.09 -6.81
N TYR A 14 5.25 1.40 -5.71
CA TYR A 14 5.95 2.66 -5.49
C TYR A 14 7.46 2.45 -5.55
N PRO A 15 8.21 3.47 -5.92
CA PRO A 15 9.67 3.41 -5.79
C PRO A 15 10.07 3.26 -4.31
N PRO A 16 11.27 2.76 -4.04
CA PRO A 16 11.74 2.48 -2.68
C PRO A 16 12.05 3.76 -1.91
N LEU A 17 11.02 4.41 -1.37
CA LEU A 17 11.08 5.75 -0.75
C LEU A 17 12.24 5.88 0.27
N GLY A 18 12.45 4.86 1.11
CA GLY A 18 13.56 4.86 2.08
C GLY A 18 14.93 4.92 1.42
N LEU A 19 15.13 4.20 0.31
CA LEU A 19 16.38 4.27 -0.46
C LEU A 19 16.55 5.60 -1.18
N LEU A 20 15.45 6.18 -1.72
CA LEU A 20 15.53 7.49 -2.36
C LEU A 20 15.92 8.60 -1.37
N LYS A 21 15.41 8.55 -0.13
CA LYS A 21 15.83 9.47 0.94
C LYS A 21 17.29 9.23 1.35
N LEU A 22 17.68 7.97 1.48
CA LEU A 22 19.07 7.60 1.80
C LEU A 22 20.04 8.02 0.69
N SER A 23 19.59 8.05 -0.59
CA SER A 23 20.37 8.60 -1.69
C SER A 23 20.70 10.08 -1.48
N THR A 24 19.68 10.90 -1.20
CA THR A 24 19.86 12.32 -0.95
C THR A 24 20.83 12.54 0.21
N TYR A 25 20.57 11.86 1.34
CA TYR A 25 21.45 11.92 2.50
C TYR A 25 22.92 11.56 2.14
N SER A 26 23.12 10.47 1.39
CA SER A 26 24.48 10.04 0.99
C SER A 26 25.14 11.04 0.06
N LYS A 27 24.40 11.63 -0.89
CA LYS A 27 24.92 12.67 -1.81
C LYS A 27 25.30 13.95 -1.04
N GLU A 28 24.54 14.35 -0.04
CA GLU A 28 24.87 15.48 0.86
C GLU A 28 26.17 15.24 1.64
N GLN A 29 26.54 13.97 1.88
CA GLN A 29 27.82 13.58 2.48
C GLN A 29 28.94 13.40 1.42
N GLY A 30 28.72 13.85 0.17
CA GLY A 30 29.72 13.80 -0.90
C GLY A 30 29.88 12.43 -1.57
N SER A 31 28.92 11.52 -1.42
CA SER A 31 28.95 10.21 -2.06
C SER A 31 28.31 10.24 -3.47
N THR A 32 28.76 9.37 -4.36
CA THR A 32 28.02 9.01 -5.57
C THR A 32 27.07 7.86 -5.26
N VAL A 33 25.90 7.83 -5.90
CA VAL A 33 24.86 6.84 -5.59
C VAL A 33 24.31 6.22 -6.87
N GLU A 34 24.14 4.90 -6.86
CA GLU A 34 23.47 4.14 -7.91
C GLU A 34 22.32 3.32 -7.29
N LEU A 35 21.16 3.27 -7.98
CA LEU A 35 20.02 2.45 -7.59
C LEU A 35 19.83 1.31 -8.59
N ILE A 36 19.84 0.08 -8.10
CA ILE A 36 19.57 -1.12 -8.91
C ILE A 36 18.31 -1.83 -8.38
N ARG A 37 17.45 -2.24 -9.30
CA ARG A 37 16.31 -3.13 -9.03
C ARG A 37 16.67 -4.55 -9.48
N GLY A 38 16.53 -5.50 -8.55
CA GLY A 38 16.92 -6.89 -8.79
C GLY A 38 18.42 -7.14 -8.61
N LYS A 39 19.01 -7.93 -9.49
CA LYS A 39 20.39 -8.43 -9.42
C LYS A 39 21.14 -8.08 -10.71
N HIS A 40 21.81 -6.94 -10.74
CA HIS A 40 22.62 -6.49 -11.86
C HIS A 40 23.96 -6.00 -11.35
N TYR A 41 25.00 -6.08 -12.20
CA TYR A 41 26.31 -5.56 -11.85
C TYR A 41 26.27 -4.03 -11.89
N PRO A 42 26.77 -3.32 -10.85
CA PRO A 42 26.76 -1.86 -10.83
C PRO A 42 27.78 -1.27 -11.80
N SER A 43 27.60 0.02 -12.12
CA SER A 43 28.51 0.76 -12.98
C SER A 43 29.93 0.92 -12.40
N GLN A 44 30.04 0.89 -11.08
CA GLN A 44 31.29 0.99 -10.32
C GLN A 44 31.28 0.02 -9.14
N VAL A 45 32.48 -0.38 -8.66
CA VAL A 45 32.60 -1.16 -7.42
C VAL A 45 32.11 -0.30 -6.25
N PRO A 46 31.10 -0.75 -5.48
CA PRO A 46 30.58 0.02 -4.35
C PRO A 46 31.50 -0.05 -3.14
N ASP A 47 31.50 1.02 -2.35
CA ASP A 47 32.11 1.06 -1.02
C ASP A 47 31.16 0.51 0.06
N VAL A 48 29.84 0.64 -0.16
CA VAL A 48 28.77 0.14 0.70
C VAL A 48 27.51 -0.19 -0.09
N ILE A 49 26.78 -1.20 0.35
CA ILE A 49 25.52 -1.65 -0.28
C ILE A 49 24.39 -1.57 0.73
N TYR A 50 23.32 -0.85 0.39
CA TYR A 50 22.07 -0.83 1.17
C TYR A 50 20.98 -1.59 0.44
N VAL A 51 20.39 -2.57 1.11
CA VAL A 51 19.30 -3.41 0.58
C VAL A 51 18.02 -3.08 1.34
N THR A 52 16.95 -2.72 0.62
CA THR A 52 15.64 -2.50 1.25
C THR A 52 14.83 -3.78 1.33
N SER A 53 13.87 -3.82 2.27
CA SER A 53 12.94 -4.93 2.41
C SER A 53 11.55 -4.44 2.81
N LEU A 54 10.51 -5.03 2.24
CA LEU A 54 9.13 -4.56 2.45
C LEU A 54 8.30 -5.59 3.25
N PHE A 55 7.88 -6.67 2.62
CA PHE A 55 7.03 -7.67 3.27
C PHE A 55 7.83 -8.84 3.84
N SER A 56 7.44 -9.34 5.01
CA SER A 56 8.10 -10.50 5.64
C SER A 56 8.03 -11.76 4.75
N TRP A 57 6.95 -11.96 4.02
CA TRP A 57 6.82 -13.09 3.08
C TRP A 57 7.62 -12.93 1.77
N ALA A 58 8.17 -11.74 1.51
CA ALA A 58 9.05 -11.49 0.37
C ALA A 58 10.54 -11.56 0.76
N TRP A 59 10.88 -12.29 1.81
CA TRP A 59 12.24 -12.43 2.31
C TRP A 59 13.19 -13.14 1.31
N ARG A 60 12.67 -14.09 0.51
CA ARG A 60 13.51 -14.84 -0.45
C ARG A 60 14.21 -13.94 -1.47
N PRO A 61 13.51 -13.06 -2.25
CA PRO A 61 14.18 -12.11 -3.13
C PRO A 61 15.20 -11.21 -2.44
N VAL A 62 14.96 -10.87 -1.16
CA VAL A 62 15.91 -10.06 -0.36
C VAL A 62 17.20 -10.85 -0.11
N TRP A 63 17.08 -12.11 0.32
CA TRP A 63 18.23 -12.97 0.56
C TRP A 63 18.98 -13.29 -0.73
N ASP A 64 18.27 -13.53 -1.83
CA ASP A 64 18.85 -13.76 -3.14
C ASP A 64 19.69 -12.57 -3.62
N ALA A 65 19.19 -11.35 -3.41
CA ALA A 65 19.93 -10.12 -3.73
C ALA A 65 21.18 -9.99 -2.85
N ILE A 66 21.08 -10.19 -1.55
CA ILE A 66 22.21 -10.12 -0.61
C ILE A 66 23.27 -11.17 -0.99
N SER A 67 22.87 -12.42 -1.25
CA SER A 67 23.76 -13.50 -1.67
C SER A 67 24.49 -13.17 -2.97
N TYR A 68 23.77 -12.62 -3.95
CA TYR A 68 24.34 -12.19 -5.22
C TYR A 68 25.42 -11.13 -5.00
N TYR A 69 25.09 -10.02 -4.34
CA TYR A 69 26.04 -8.93 -4.15
C TYR A 69 27.23 -9.30 -3.26
N LYS A 70 27.02 -10.16 -2.26
CA LYS A 70 28.10 -10.69 -1.44
C LYS A 70 29.05 -11.59 -2.22
N SER A 71 28.57 -12.33 -3.21
CA SER A 71 29.42 -13.13 -4.08
C SER A 71 30.24 -12.26 -5.06
N GLN A 72 29.68 -11.14 -5.52
CA GLN A 72 30.37 -10.22 -6.42
C GLN A 72 31.39 -9.33 -5.67
N PHE A 73 31.05 -8.92 -4.44
CA PHE A 73 31.82 -7.98 -3.61
C PHE A 73 31.99 -8.52 -2.20
N PRO A 74 32.84 -9.56 -1.98
CA PRO A 74 32.93 -10.26 -0.69
C PRO A 74 33.34 -9.39 0.50
N THR A 75 34.09 -8.31 0.25
CA THR A 75 34.63 -7.41 1.30
C THR A 75 33.77 -6.16 1.51
N VAL A 76 32.81 -5.89 0.63
CA VAL A 76 31.95 -4.70 0.71
C VAL A 76 30.86 -4.94 1.77
N PRO A 77 30.66 -4.01 2.74
CA PRO A 77 29.61 -4.15 3.73
C PRO A 77 28.24 -4.00 3.08
N ILE A 78 27.30 -4.89 3.51
CA ILE A 78 25.91 -4.90 3.07
C ILE A 78 25.03 -4.63 4.30
N SER A 79 24.28 -3.53 4.29
CA SER A 79 23.28 -3.21 5.31
C SER A 79 21.87 -3.49 4.78
N LEU A 80 21.11 -4.31 5.51
CA LEU A 80 19.73 -4.65 5.21
C LEU A 80 18.78 -3.85 6.11
N GLY A 81 17.90 -3.06 5.49
CA GLY A 81 16.88 -2.27 6.20
C GLY A 81 15.45 -2.52 5.71
N GLY A 82 14.52 -1.73 6.23
CA GLY A 82 13.11 -1.73 5.84
C GLY A 82 12.20 -2.54 6.76
N ILE A 83 10.94 -2.72 6.34
CA ILE A 83 9.86 -3.24 7.21
C ILE A 83 10.12 -4.68 7.64
N TYR A 84 10.47 -5.57 6.71
CA TYR A 84 10.78 -6.96 7.06
C TYR A 84 11.97 -7.05 8.02
N ALA A 85 13.05 -6.34 7.72
CA ALA A 85 14.24 -6.32 8.58
C ALA A 85 13.91 -5.82 10.00
N SER A 86 13.03 -4.83 10.13
CA SER A 86 12.60 -4.27 11.40
C SER A 86 11.63 -5.16 12.17
N LEU A 87 10.75 -5.90 11.49
CA LEU A 87 9.78 -6.81 12.13
C LEU A 87 10.40 -8.14 12.55
N LEU A 88 11.38 -8.64 11.78
CA LEU A 88 12.02 -9.95 11.96
C LEU A 88 13.56 -9.83 11.92
N PRO A 89 14.18 -9.00 12.78
CA PRO A 89 15.62 -8.73 12.70
C PRO A 89 16.48 -9.98 12.85
N ASN A 90 16.08 -10.94 13.71
CA ASN A 90 16.82 -12.19 13.89
C ASN A 90 16.79 -13.07 12.62
N HIS A 91 15.64 -13.13 11.93
CA HIS A 91 15.55 -13.84 10.67
C HIS A 91 16.32 -13.08 9.56
N ALA A 92 16.23 -11.76 9.53
CA ALA A 92 16.94 -10.93 8.56
C ALA A 92 18.47 -11.07 8.66
N ARG A 93 19.03 -11.25 9.88
CA ARG A 93 20.48 -11.51 10.09
C ARG A 93 20.97 -12.81 9.45
N LEU A 94 20.09 -13.79 9.28
CA LEU A 94 20.44 -15.05 8.60
C LEU A 94 20.65 -14.88 7.09
N SER A 95 20.28 -13.74 6.49
CA SER A 95 20.50 -13.43 5.08
C SER A 95 21.97 -13.36 4.68
N GLY A 96 22.86 -13.18 5.65
CA GLY A 96 24.29 -12.95 5.42
C GLY A 96 24.65 -11.47 5.19
N ALA A 97 23.71 -10.53 5.38
CA ALA A 97 24.04 -9.10 5.45
C ALA A 97 25.05 -8.82 6.57
N THR A 98 25.90 -7.82 6.38
CA THR A 98 26.91 -7.39 7.36
C THR A 98 26.24 -6.74 8.58
N ASP A 99 25.18 -5.97 8.30
CA ASP A 99 24.38 -5.29 9.30
C ASP A 99 22.88 -5.38 8.98
N VAL A 100 22.03 -5.30 10.01
CA VAL A 100 20.57 -5.23 9.91
C VAL A 100 20.08 -4.01 10.66
N HIS A 101 19.70 -2.98 9.89
CA HIS A 101 19.12 -1.76 10.42
C HIS A 101 17.65 -1.96 10.81
N VAL A 102 17.32 -1.62 12.05
CA VAL A 102 15.97 -1.76 12.63
C VAL A 102 15.37 -0.38 12.87
N GLY A 103 14.16 -0.15 12.35
CA GLY A 103 13.45 1.11 12.49
C GLY A 103 13.70 2.10 11.36
N LEU A 104 13.47 3.38 11.66
CA LEU A 104 13.67 4.50 10.72
C LEU A 104 15.15 4.93 10.70
N HIS A 105 15.62 5.35 9.55
CA HIS A 105 16.92 6.00 9.42
C HIS A 105 16.72 7.51 9.68
N HIS A 106 16.94 7.92 10.93
CA HIS A 106 16.55 9.25 11.40
C HIS A 106 17.18 10.39 10.62
N GLU A 107 18.45 10.27 10.23
CA GLU A 107 19.17 11.30 9.48
C GLU A 107 18.61 11.48 8.06
N ALA A 108 18.23 10.39 7.40
CA ALA A 108 17.64 10.45 6.06
C ALA A 108 16.14 10.78 6.07
N GLU A 109 15.47 10.76 7.22
CA GLU A 109 14.01 10.91 7.29
C GLU A 109 13.54 12.29 6.79
N HIS A 110 14.36 13.32 6.97
CA HIS A 110 14.07 14.69 6.55
C HIS A 110 14.52 15.02 5.12
N CYS A 111 15.23 14.11 4.47
CA CYS A 111 15.71 14.32 3.11
C CYS A 111 14.57 14.23 2.08
N LEU A 112 14.64 15.09 1.07
CA LEU A 112 13.81 14.96 -0.13
C LEU A 112 14.18 13.66 -0.85
N PRO A 113 13.21 12.83 -1.28
CA PRO A 113 13.52 11.64 -2.07
C PRO A 113 14.20 11.99 -3.39
N ASP A 114 15.28 11.27 -3.70
CA ASP A 114 16.05 11.46 -4.93
C ASP A 114 15.33 10.86 -6.14
N TYR A 115 14.42 11.65 -6.69
CA TYR A 115 13.60 11.22 -7.84
C TYR A 115 14.40 11.17 -9.17
N ASP A 116 15.63 11.64 -9.20
CA ASP A 116 16.48 11.52 -10.40
C ASP A 116 16.94 10.08 -10.64
N LEU A 117 16.91 9.24 -9.60
CA LEU A 117 17.09 7.78 -9.71
C LEU A 117 15.89 7.05 -10.31
N VAL A 118 14.73 7.72 -10.41
CA VAL A 118 13.48 7.17 -10.95
C VAL A 118 12.75 8.22 -11.81
N PRO A 119 13.35 8.68 -12.90
CA PRO A 119 12.89 9.86 -13.65
C PRO A 119 11.50 9.74 -14.25
N GLU A 120 11.03 8.52 -14.51
CA GLU A 120 9.67 8.25 -15.02
C GLU A 120 8.57 8.40 -13.95
N TRP A 121 8.96 8.57 -12.70
CA TRP A 121 8.01 8.70 -11.59
C TRP A 121 7.51 10.15 -11.48
N ASP A 122 6.17 10.34 -11.44
CA ASP A 122 5.53 11.66 -11.51
C ASP A 122 4.73 12.05 -10.25
N THR A 123 5.01 11.40 -9.12
CA THR A 123 4.30 11.62 -7.87
C THR A 123 5.26 11.95 -6.73
N SER A 124 5.05 13.08 -6.04
CA SER A 124 5.76 13.36 -4.78
C SER A 124 5.23 12.47 -3.66
N LEU A 125 6.10 11.63 -3.11
CA LEU A 125 5.80 10.74 -1.98
C LEU A 125 6.30 11.39 -0.71
N LEU A 126 5.44 11.56 0.27
CA LEU A 126 5.84 12.24 1.50
C LEU A 126 5.15 11.69 2.75
N PHE A 127 5.81 11.91 3.87
CA PHE A 127 5.25 11.81 5.21
C PHE A 127 5.31 13.19 5.84
N ALA A 128 4.18 13.77 6.21
CA ALA A 128 4.13 14.95 7.07
C ALA A 128 4.23 14.56 8.55
N SER A 129 3.89 13.31 8.87
CA SER A 129 3.94 12.75 10.22
C SER A 129 4.32 11.28 10.21
N ARG A 130 4.73 10.78 11.38
CA ARG A 130 4.97 9.36 11.64
C ARG A 130 4.15 8.89 12.84
N GLY A 131 4.02 7.56 12.95
CA GLY A 131 3.29 6.93 14.04
C GLY A 131 1.78 7.02 13.91
N CYS A 132 1.07 6.56 14.94
CA CYS A 132 -0.38 6.56 14.97
C CYS A 132 -0.89 6.59 16.41
N VAL A 133 -2.00 7.30 16.69
CA VAL A 133 -2.70 7.27 17.99
C VAL A 133 -3.35 5.92 18.27
N ARG A 134 -3.57 5.09 17.24
CA ARG A 134 -4.21 3.79 17.36
C ARG A 134 -3.19 2.69 17.63
N LYS A 135 -3.65 1.67 18.36
CA LYS A 135 -2.86 0.48 18.70
C LYS A 135 -3.52 -0.77 18.10
N CYS A 136 -3.83 -0.72 16.79
CA CYS A 136 -4.49 -1.83 16.12
C CYS A 136 -3.59 -3.07 16.12
N GLY A 137 -4.10 -4.20 16.59
CA GLY A 137 -3.33 -5.44 16.74
C GLY A 137 -2.84 -6.06 15.43
N PHE A 138 -3.43 -5.68 14.30
CA PHE A 138 -3.04 -6.11 12.96
C PHE A 138 -2.01 -5.18 12.29
N CYS A 139 -1.69 -4.03 12.90
CA CYS A 139 -0.88 -2.99 12.30
C CYS A 139 0.55 -3.00 12.81
N SER A 140 1.52 -2.79 11.91
CA SER A 140 2.95 -2.71 12.25
C SER A 140 3.35 -1.34 12.84
N VAL A 141 2.59 -0.28 12.57
CA VAL A 141 2.94 1.09 12.94
C VAL A 141 3.27 1.27 14.42
N PRO A 142 2.50 0.74 15.39
CA PRO A 142 2.84 0.87 16.80
C PRO A 142 4.20 0.25 17.16
N LYS A 143 4.66 -0.75 16.40
CA LYS A 143 5.96 -1.42 16.63
C LYS A 143 7.12 -0.70 15.94
N LEU A 144 6.88 -0.15 14.75
CA LEU A 144 7.91 0.43 13.89
C LEU A 144 8.13 1.92 14.12
N GLU A 145 7.04 2.67 14.38
CA GLU A 145 7.06 4.12 14.40
C GLU A 145 6.57 4.71 15.75
N GLY A 146 5.83 3.94 16.53
CA GLY A 146 5.37 4.35 17.86
C GLY A 146 4.24 5.38 17.85
N LYS A 147 4.34 6.39 18.75
CA LYS A 147 3.35 7.46 18.89
C LYS A 147 3.43 8.46 17.74
N PRO A 148 2.33 9.20 17.47
CA PRO A 148 2.35 10.26 16.46
C PRO A 148 3.42 11.32 16.75
N SER A 149 4.12 11.72 15.69
CA SER A 149 5.05 12.83 15.70
C SER A 149 4.95 13.60 14.40
N ASN A 150 4.95 14.93 14.47
CA ASN A 150 5.09 15.77 13.29
C ASN A 150 6.55 15.69 12.84
N LEU A 151 6.78 15.33 11.57
CA LEU A 151 8.09 15.34 10.97
C LEU A 151 8.40 16.71 10.36
N ILE A 152 7.42 17.26 9.66
CA ILE A 152 7.57 18.42 8.80
C ILE A 152 6.34 19.28 8.98
N TYR A 153 6.56 20.55 9.37
CA TYR A 153 5.48 21.53 9.48
C TYR A 153 5.14 22.18 8.13
N GLN A 154 6.13 22.28 7.24
CA GLN A 154 5.96 22.80 5.88
C GLN A 154 6.36 21.71 4.88
N ILE A 155 5.47 21.40 3.94
CA ILE A 155 5.67 20.34 2.95
C ILE A 155 5.98 20.87 1.56
N ASP A 156 6.09 22.19 1.39
CA ASP A 156 6.29 22.85 0.09
C ASP A 156 7.49 22.27 -0.66
N ASP A 157 8.62 22.15 0.02
CA ASP A 157 9.88 21.66 -0.58
C ASP A 157 9.83 20.18 -0.95
N LEU A 158 8.86 19.43 -0.42
CA LEU A 158 8.66 18.01 -0.74
C LEU A 158 7.78 17.78 -1.96
N ILE A 159 7.09 18.82 -2.45
CA ILE A 159 6.18 18.73 -3.59
C ILE A 159 6.87 19.28 -4.83
N LEU A 160 7.43 18.39 -5.63
CA LEU A 160 8.17 18.81 -6.82
C LEU A 160 7.24 19.42 -7.89
N PRO A 161 7.61 20.59 -8.48
CA PRO A 161 6.81 21.23 -9.54
C PRO A 161 6.54 20.32 -10.74
N ARG A 162 7.51 19.48 -11.12
CA ARG A 162 7.40 18.55 -12.24
C ARG A 162 6.42 17.40 -12.02
N HIS A 163 6.10 17.06 -10.76
CA HIS A 163 5.19 15.99 -10.44
C HIS A 163 3.73 16.42 -10.62
N LYS A 164 2.88 15.50 -11.03
CA LYS A 164 1.44 15.72 -11.24
C LYS A 164 0.61 15.42 -9.99
N ARG A 165 1.16 14.65 -9.08
CA ARG A 165 0.47 14.08 -7.91
C ARG A 165 1.29 14.24 -6.65
N VAL A 166 0.56 14.20 -5.52
CA VAL A 166 1.13 14.12 -4.18
C VAL A 166 0.52 12.90 -3.49
N ALA A 167 1.33 12.02 -2.96
CA ALA A 167 0.85 10.88 -2.18
C ALA A 167 1.34 10.97 -0.74
N PHE A 168 0.40 11.12 0.19
CA PHE A 168 0.64 11.05 1.63
C PHE A 168 0.73 9.59 2.07
N PHE A 169 1.86 9.25 2.67
CA PHE A 169 2.13 7.94 3.27
C PHE A 169 1.91 7.92 4.78
N ASP A 170 1.40 9.02 5.32
CA ASP A 170 1.08 9.18 6.74
C ASP A 170 0.12 8.10 7.22
N ASN A 171 0.44 7.47 8.33
CA ASN A 171 -0.36 6.37 8.87
C ASN A 171 -1.71 6.82 9.46
N ASN A 172 -1.80 8.07 9.94
CA ASN A 172 -3.04 8.65 10.44
C ASN A 172 -2.96 10.18 10.50
N ILE A 173 -2.90 10.82 9.34
CA ILE A 173 -2.66 12.26 9.20
C ILE A 173 -3.73 13.12 9.89
N LEU A 174 -4.99 12.67 9.96
CA LEU A 174 -6.08 13.43 10.59
C LEU A 174 -5.96 13.56 12.12
N THR A 175 -5.02 12.83 12.74
CA THR A 175 -4.81 12.86 14.19
C THR A 175 -3.58 13.65 14.61
N VAL A 176 -2.91 14.33 13.67
CA VAL A 176 -1.81 15.25 13.96
C VAL A 176 -2.32 16.69 13.97
N GLU A 177 -1.72 17.52 14.81
CA GLU A 177 -2.21 18.87 15.10
C GLU A 177 -2.26 19.78 13.86
N ASN A 178 -1.25 19.69 13.00
CA ASN A 178 -1.10 20.55 11.82
C ASN A 178 -1.71 19.98 10.52
N TRP A 179 -2.58 18.96 10.58
CA TRP A 179 -3.14 18.32 9.38
C TRP A 179 -3.78 19.31 8.40
N LYS A 180 -4.49 20.31 8.92
CA LYS A 180 -5.17 21.30 8.09
C LYS A 180 -4.19 22.19 7.32
N GLN A 181 -3.09 22.60 7.96
CA GLN A 181 -2.02 23.35 7.31
C GLN A 181 -1.38 22.51 6.21
N VAL A 182 -1.08 21.24 6.47
CA VAL A 182 -0.52 20.30 5.50
C VAL A 182 -1.43 20.16 4.28
N PHE A 183 -2.75 20.00 4.48
CA PHE A 183 -3.72 19.89 3.39
C PHE A 183 -3.84 21.18 2.60
N THR A 184 -3.88 22.33 3.27
CA THR A 184 -3.93 23.65 2.62
C THR A 184 -2.70 23.88 1.74
N THR A 185 -1.50 23.54 2.23
CA THR A 185 -0.27 23.60 1.43
C THR A 185 -0.37 22.69 0.20
N ALA A 186 -0.79 21.43 0.35
CA ALA A 186 -0.97 20.51 -0.78
C ALA A 186 -1.98 21.04 -1.82
N MET A 187 -3.05 21.72 -1.39
CA MET A 187 -4.02 22.37 -2.30
C MET A 187 -3.36 23.48 -3.13
N ASN A 188 -2.52 24.31 -2.53
CA ASN A 188 -1.86 25.44 -3.20
C ASN A 188 -1.00 24.99 -4.37
N HIS A 189 -0.46 23.77 -4.33
CA HIS A 189 0.27 23.17 -5.45
C HIS A 189 -0.61 22.70 -6.60
N ASN A 190 -1.94 22.70 -6.45
CA ASN A 190 -2.93 22.27 -7.47
C ASN A 190 -2.64 20.86 -8.05
N LYS A 191 -2.10 19.96 -7.23
CA LYS A 191 -1.81 18.56 -7.60
C LYS A 191 -2.98 17.65 -7.25
N VAL A 192 -3.03 16.46 -7.88
CA VAL A 192 -3.95 15.40 -7.44
C VAL A 192 -3.41 14.76 -6.18
N VAL A 193 -4.17 14.82 -5.10
CA VAL A 193 -3.77 14.27 -3.79
C VAL A 193 -4.25 12.84 -3.63
N ASP A 194 -3.39 11.99 -3.11
CA ASP A 194 -3.65 10.61 -2.76
C ASP A 194 -3.32 10.36 -1.28
N PHE A 195 -4.31 10.02 -0.48
CA PHE A 195 -4.11 9.55 0.90
C PHE A 195 -3.86 8.05 0.88
N ASN A 196 -2.62 7.65 0.58
CA ASN A 196 -2.27 6.27 0.24
C ASN A 196 -2.56 5.27 1.37
N GLN A 197 -2.29 5.63 2.63
CA GLN A 197 -2.57 4.78 3.78
C GLN A 197 -4.03 4.85 4.27
N GLY A 198 -4.82 5.76 3.70
CA GLY A 198 -6.20 6.00 4.05
C GLY A 198 -6.39 6.94 5.24
N LEU A 199 -7.62 7.46 5.36
CA LEU A 199 -8.04 8.34 6.44
C LEU A 199 -8.79 7.54 7.52
N ASP A 200 -8.57 7.89 8.78
CA ASP A 200 -9.33 7.30 9.90
C ASP A 200 -10.76 7.85 9.92
N ALA A 201 -11.75 7.03 9.60
CA ALA A 201 -13.16 7.41 9.60
C ALA A 201 -13.63 8.01 10.93
N ARG A 202 -13.00 7.64 12.07
CA ARG A 202 -13.31 8.16 13.41
C ARG A 202 -12.86 9.61 13.60
N ALA A 203 -11.93 10.09 12.77
CA ALA A 203 -11.39 11.46 12.82
C ALA A 203 -12.03 12.39 11.77
N VAL A 204 -12.96 11.90 10.96
CA VAL A 204 -13.65 12.72 9.97
C VAL A 204 -14.64 13.67 10.67
N THR A 205 -14.45 14.97 10.44
CA THR A 205 -15.30 16.07 10.90
C THR A 205 -15.80 16.89 9.71
N ASP A 206 -16.74 17.81 9.93
CA ASP A 206 -17.19 18.75 8.89
C ASP A 206 -16.00 19.58 8.36
N ASP A 207 -15.10 20.04 9.20
CA ASP A 207 -13.90 20.79 8.79
C ASP A 207 -12.95 19.97 7.91
N VAL A 208 -12.76 18.69 8.23
CA VAL A 208 -11.99 17.75 7.39
C VAL A 208 -12.64 17.58 6.02
N ALA A 209 -13.95 17.34 5.98
CA ALA A 209 -14.67 17.10 4.73
C ALA A 209 -14.72 18.35 3.85
N GLU A 210 -14.94 19.53 4.44
CA GLU A 210 -14.89 20.81 3.76
C GLU A 210 -13.50 21.05 3.15
N THR A 211 -12.45 20.84 3.93
CA THR A 211 -11.07 21.00 3.43
C THR A 211 -10.80 20.06 2.26
N ILE A 212 -11.15 18.78 2.38
CA ILE A 212 -10.93 17.77 1.33
C ILE A 212 -11.80 18.07 0.09
N SER A 213 -13.02 18.57 0.25
CA SER A 213 -13.90 18.87 -0.89
C SER A 213 -13.31 19.92 -1.85
N ASN A 214 -12.42 20.77 -1.35
CA ASN A 214 -11.69 21.77 -2.13
C ASN A 214 -10.40 21.24 -2.76
N MET A 215 -10.01 20.00 -2.48
CA MET A 215 -8.80 19.37 -3.03
C MET A 215 -9.11 18.62 -4.34
N ARG A 216 -8.07 18.43 -5.15
CA ARG A 216 -8.15 17.54 -6.32
C ARG A 216 -7.73 16.13 -5.88
N PHE A 217 -8.64 15.18 -6.01
CA PHE A 217 -8.38 13.77 -5.71
C PHE A 217 -9.18 12.85 -6.66
N ASP A 218 -8.68 11.65 -6.87
CA ASP A 218 -9.41 10.64 -7.65
C ASP A 218 -10.35 9.83 -6.74
N LEU A 219 -9.85 9.43 -5.57
CA LEU A 219 -10.59 8.65 -4.58
C LEU A 219 -10.01 8.88 -3.17
N ILE A 220 -10.83 8.63 -2.17
CA ILE A 220 -10.46 8.69 -0.75
C ILE A 220 -10.57 7.28 -0.18
N ARG A 221 -9.47 6.83 0.43
CA ARG A 221 -9.42 5.55 1.13
C ARG A 221 -9.71 5.75 2.61
N MET A 222 -10.51 4.85 3.15
CA MET A 222 -10.75 4.70 4.59
C MET A 222 -10.75 3.22 4.94
N ALA A 223 -10.93 2.89 6.22
CA ALA A 223 -10.98 1.50 6.66
C ALA A 223 -12.25 1.19 7.45
N TYR A 224 -12.77 -0.04 7.26
CA TYR A 224 -13.81 -0.66 8.07
C TYR A 224 -13.27 -1.99 8.60
N ASP A 225 -12.30 -1.89 9.53
CA ASP A 225 -11.50 -3.04 9.97
C ASP A 225 -12.32 -4.04 10.79
N PHE A 226 -13.23 -3.59 11.66
CA PHE A 226 -14.09 -4.47 12.47
C PHE A 226 -15.47 -3.85 12.66
N ILE A 227 -16.45 -4.73 12.89
CA ILE A 227 -17.89 -4.35 12.93
C ILE A 227 -18.20 -3.27 14.00
N GLY A 228 -17.45 -3.21 15.08
CA GLY A 228 -17.64 -2.24 16.17
C GLY A 228 -17.45 -0.77 15.82
N ILE A 229 -16.82 -0.44 14.67
CA ILE A 229 -16.68 0.95 14.21
C ILE A 229 -17.78 1.37 13.22
N ARG A 230 -18.82 0.59 13.06
CA ARG A 230 -19.91 0.80 12.10
C ARG A 230 -20.44 2.23 12.07
N GLU A 231 -20.80 2.78 13.23
CA GLU A 231 -21.40 4.11 13.30
C GLU A 231 -20.42 5.24 12.95
N TYR A 232 -19.12 5.07 13.26
CA TYR A 232 -18.09 6.02 12.81
C TYR A 232 -17.95 6.02 11.29
N VAL A 233 -17.98 4.84 10.68
CA VAL A 233 -17.91 4.70 9.22
C VAL A 233 -19.11 5.34 8.55
N ARG A 234 -20.34 5.04 9.03
CA ARG A 234 -21.58 5.64 8.53
C ARG A 234 -21.54 7.17 8.62
N ARG A 235 -21.20 7.69 9.81
CA ARG A 235 -21.09 9.14 10.05
C ARG A 235 -20.06 9.78 9.13
N ALA A 236 -18.88 9.18 8.93
CA ALA A 236 -17.86 9.71 8.03
C ALA A 236 -18.38 9.83 6.60
N ILE A 237 -19.09 8.80 6.09
CA ILE A 237 -19.70 8.82 4.76
C ILE A 237 -20.73 9.95 4.64
N GLU A 238 -21.58 10.13 5.64
CA GLU A 238 -22.62 11.16 5.66
C GLU A 238 -22.00 12.57 5.67
N ILE A 239 -20.96 12.80 6.49
CA ILE A 239 -20.25 14.07 6.54
C ILE A 239 -19.58 14.37 5.19
N MET A 240 -18.86 13.41 4.63
CA MET A 240 -18.20 13.59 3.32
C MET A 240 -19.24 13.91 2.22
N ALA A 241 -20.36 13.19 2.18
CA ALA A 241 -21.42 13.42 1.21
C ALA A 241 -22.10 14.78 1.39
N LYS A 242 -22.31 15.24 2.64
CA LYS A 242 -22.85 16.58 2.96
C LYS A 242 -21.99 17.69 2.37
N HIS A 243 -20.68 17.52 2.31
CA HIS A 243 -19.74 18.46 1.70
C HIS A 243 -19.50 18.21 0.19
N GLY A 244 -20.39 17.48 -0.49
CA GLY A 244 -20.37 17.32 -1.94
C GLY A 244 -19.39 16.24 -2.45
N ILE A 245 -18.78 15.46 -1.58
CA ILE A 245 -17.90 14.38 -1.99
C ILE A 245 -18.75 13.19 -2.44
N ASP A 246 -18.58 12.80 -3.71
CA ASP A 246 -19.29 11.66 -4.28
C ASP A 246 -18.97 10.37 -3.52
N ARG A 247 -20.01 9.68 -3.03
CA ARG A 247 -19.89 8.42 -2.31
C ARG A 247 -19.12 7.34 -3.10
N ARG A 248 -19.22 7.37 -4.44
CA ARG A 248 -18.50 6.42 -5.31
C ARG A 248 -16.99 6.66 -5.36
N LYS A 249 -16.52 7.81 -4.89
CA LYS A 249 -15.08 8.10 -4.69
C LYS A 249 -14.57 7.64 -3.32
N LEU A 250 -15.45 7.20 -2.41
CA LEU A 250 -15.08 6.70 -1.08
C LEU A 250 -14.86 5.19 -1.15
N ILE A 251 -13.64 4.74 -0.88
CA ILE A 251 -13.28 3.32 -0.84
C ILE A 251 -12.97 2.93 0.60
N PHE A 252 -13.64 1.89 1.08
CA PHE A 252 -13.39 1.33 2.40
C PHE A 252 -12.67 -0.01 2.30
N TYR A 253 -11.47 -0.09 2.83
CA TYR A 253 -10.78 -1.35 3.06
C TYR A 253 -11.50 -2.12 4.17
N CYS A 254 -12.04 -3.29 3.80
CA CYS A 254 -12.73 -4.19 4.72
C CYS A 254 -11.81 -5.33 5.12
N LEU A 255 -11.26 -5.27 6.34
CA LEU A 255 -10.40 -6.34 6.84
C LEU A 255 -11.22 -7.61 7.06
N TYR A 256 -10.70 -8.75 6.59
CA TYR A 256 -11.25 -10.08 6.84
C TYR A 256 -10.15 -11.07 7.22
N ASN A 257 -10.50 -12.26 7.68
CA ASN A 257 -9.55 -13.23 8.20
C ASN A 257 -8.80 -12.73 9.45
N TYR A 258 -9.50 -12.01 10.34
CA TYR A 258 -8.93 -11.48 11.59
C TYR A 258 -9.86 -11.77 12.77
N VAL A 259 -10.38 -10.77 13.48
CA VAL A 259 -11.22 -10.95 14.67
C VAL A 259 -12.71 -11.12 14.36
N ASP A 260 -13.17 -10.49 13.29
CA ASP A 260 -14.56 -10.62 12.82
C ASP A 260 -14.81 -12.00 12.22
N SER A 261 -16.05 -12.47 12.36
CA SER A 261 -16.53 -13.68 11.69
C SER A 261 -16.84 -13.42 10.20
N PRO A 262 -17.04 -14.46 9.37
CA PRO A 262 -17.58 -14.32 8.02
C PRO A 262 -18.89 -13.52 7.98
N GLU A 263 -19.79 -13.75 8.94
CA GLU A 263 -21.07 -13.03 9.03
C GLU A 263 -20.88 -11.54 9.36
N ASP A 264 -19.94 -11.19 10.23
CA ASP A 264 -19.60 -9.78 10.50
C ASP A 264 -18.98 -9.12 9.27
N PHE A 265 -18.13 -9.84 8.53
CA PHE A 265 -17.58 -9.35 7.27
C PHE A 265 -18.67 -9.14 6.21
N PHE A 266 -19.62 -10.08 6.09
CA PHE A 266 -20.79 -9.93 5.23
C PHE A 266 -21.59 -8.67 5.58
N LYS A 267 -21.88 -8.43 6.88
CA LYS A 267 -22.56 -7.21 7.34
C LYS A 267 -21.80 -5.95 6.95
N LYS A 268 -20.48 -5.92 7.14
CA LYS A 268 -19.64 -4.77 6.74
C LYS A 268 -19.76 -4.45 5.25
N VAL A 269 -19.63 -5.46 4.40
CA VAL A 269 -19.77 -5.29 2.93
C VAL A 269 -21.18 -4.83 2.57
N LYS A 270 -22.21 -5.46 3.14
CA LYS A 270 -23.62 -5.09 2.93
C LYS A 270 -23.92 -3.64 3.33
N ASP A 271 -23.42 -3.21 4.48
CA ASP A 271 -23.50 -1.82 4.94
C ASP A 271 -22.91 -0.84 3.92
N LEU A 272 -21.67 -1.07 3.49
CA LEU A 272 -20.99 -0.18 2.55
C LEU A 272 -21.69 -0.10 1.19
N LEU A 273 -22.16 -1.23 0.68
CA LEU A 273 -22.95 -1.27 -0.55
C LEU A 273 -24.25 -0.46 -0.40
N ASN A 274 -24.96 -0.61 0.70
CA ASN A 274 -26.19 0.14 0.97
C ASN A 274 -25.93 1.64 1.20
N TRP A 275 -24.78 2.00 1.74
CA TRP A 275 -24.38 3.40 1.90
C TRP A 275 -23.85 4.04 0.61
N GLY A 276 -23.78 3.29 -0.49
CA GLY A 276 -23.41 3.78 -1.81
C GLY A 276 -21.90 3.98 -2.04
N VAL A 277 -21.05 3.38 -1.21
CA VAL A 277 -19.59 3.48 -1.28
C VAL A 277 -18.95 2.18 -1.76
N VAL A 278 -17.66 2.21 -2.06
CA VAL A 278 -16.92 1.03 -2.53
C VAL A 278 -16.37 0.24 -1.36
N ALA A 279 -16.72 -1.04 -1.27
CA ALA A 279 -16.11 -2.00 -0.34
C ALA A 279 -14.92 -2.68 -1.00
N TYR A 280 -13.74 -2.69 -0.35
CA TYR A 280 -12.56 -3.36 -0.86
C TYR A 280 -12.06 -4.42 0.14
N PRO A 281 -12.27 -5.72 -0.12
CA PRO A 281 -11.83 -6.78 0.77
C PRO A 281 -10.30 -6.81 0.95
N MET A 282 -9.85 -6.74 2.20
CA MET A 282 -8.43 -6.80 2.58
C MET A 282 -8.20 -8.01 3.48
N ARG A 283 -7.44 -8.99 3.00
CA ARG A 283 -7.09 -10.17 3.79
C ARG A 283 -6.04 -9.82 4.83
N PHE A 284 -6.30 -10.15 6.09
CA PHE A 284 -5.27 -10.09 7.12
C PHE A 284 -4.23 -11.18 6.91
N GLU A 285 -2.98 -10.78 7.01
CA GLU A 285 -1.82 -11.67 7.11
C GLU A 285 -1.02 -11.27 8.36
N PRO A 286 -0.59 -12.23 9.19
CA PRO A 286 0.25 -11.90 10.34
C PRO A 286 1.52 -11.18 9.93
N LEU A 287 1.89 -10.13 10.66
CA LEU A 287 3.03 -9.26 10.33
C LEU A 287 4.36 -10.00 10.18
N CYS A 288 4.51 -11.11 10.91
CA CYS A 288 5.75 -11.89 10.94
C CYS A 288 5.65 -13.20 10.14
N THR A 289 4.66 -13.35 9.26
CA THR A 289 4.58 -14.54 8.41
C THR A 289 5.67 -14.53 7.34
N LEU A 290 6.27 -15.70 7.09
CA LEU A 290 7.24 -15.91 6.02
C LEU A 290 6.61 -16.48 4.75
N GLU A 291 5.31 -16.82 4.81
CA GLU A 291 4.54 -17.37 3.69
C GLU A 291 3.20 -16.64 3.60
N LYS A 292 2.93 -16.05 2.42
CA LYS A 292 1.67 -15.36 2.14
C LYS A 292 0.53 -16.35 1.92
N GLY A 293 -0.65 -16.00 2.40
CA GLY A 293 -1.89 -16.73 2.08
C GLY A 293 -2.10 -18.03 2.88
N LYS A 294 -1.23 -18.36 3.84
CA LYS A 294 -1.35 -19.58 4.64
C LYS A 294 -2.17 -19.41 5.92
N TYR A 295 -2.21 -18.20 6.45
CA TYR A 295 -2.92 -17.96 7.69
C TYR A 295 -4.44 -18.04 7.52
N VAL A 296 -5.08 -18.76 8.43
CA VAL A 296 -6.54 -18.85 8.57
C VAL A 296 -6.89 -18.50 10.02
N ALA A 297 -7.64 -17.42 10.22
CA ALA A 297 -8.06 -17.00 11.54
C ALA A 297 -9.05 -18.00 12.19
N PRO A 298 -9.14 -18.09 13.53
CA PRO A 298 -9.93 -19.12 14.21
C PRO A 298 -11.43 -19.15 13.85
N LYS A 299 -12.00 -18.04 13.43
CA LYS A 299 -13.43 -17.93 13.04
C LYS A 299 -13.65 -18.17 11.54
N TRP A 300 -12.60 -18.43 10.77
CA TRP A 300 -12.64 -18.57 9.31
C TRP A 300 -12.26 -19.96 8.87
N THR A 301 -12.75 -20.37 7.73
CA THR A 301 -12.31 -21.59 7.01
C THR A 301 -11.58 -21.20 5.72
N ALA A 302 -10.75 -22.10 5.22
CA ALA A 302 -10.08 -21.90 3.94
C ALA A 302 -11.07 -21.67 2.78
N LYS A 303 -12.22 -22.37 2.81
CA LYS A 303 -13.29 -22.22 1.81
C LYS A 303 -13.91 -20.82 1.82
N GLU A 304 -14.18 -20.25 3.00
CA GLU A 304 -14.73 -18.90 3.12
C GLU A 304 -13.71 -17.84 2.63
N LEU A 305 -12.44 -18.05 2.92
CA LEU A 305 -11.37 -17.16 2.41
C LEU A 305 -11.29 -17.18 0.89
N GLU A 306 -11.45 -18.37 0.28
CA GLU A 306 -11.48 -18.53 -1.17
C GLU A 306 -12.72 -17.86 -1.79
N MET A 307 -13.89 -17.99 -1.16
CA MET A 307 -15.12 -17.29 -1.58
C MET A 307 -14.92 -15.77 -1.61
N VAL A 308 -14.32 -15.19 -0.57
CA VAL A 308 -14.01 -13.75 -0.55
C VAL A 308 -12.98 -13.39 -1.62
N ALA A 309 -11.92 -14.19 -1.79
CA ALA A 309 -10.90 -13.94 -2.80
C ALA A 309 -11.50 -13.92 -4.21
N SER A 310 -12.38 -14.86 -4.53
CA SER A 310 -13.10 -14.94 -5.82
C SER A 310 -14.06 -13.76 -6.03
N ALA A 311 -14.74 -13.31 -4.96
CA ALA A 311 -15.68 -12.19 -5.00
C ALA A 311 -14.98 -10.82 -4.97
N ARG A 312 -13.72 -10.75 -4.53
CA ARG A 312 -12.98 -9.50 -4.28
C ARG A 312 -12.98 -8.56 -5.47
N ARG A 313 -12.81 -9.10 -6.68
CA ARG A 313 -12.77 -8.31 -7.92
C ARG A 313 -14.09 -7.61 -8.19
N VAL A 314 -15.20 -8.32 -8.04
CA VAL A 314 -16.55 -7.78 -8.27
C VAL A 314 -16.89 -6.72 -7.23
N ILE A 315 -16.64 -7.00 -5.97
CA ILE A 315 -16.95 -6.11 -4.84
C ILE A 315 -16.03 -4.89 -4.86
N GLY A 316 -14.73 -5.08 -5.03
CA GLY A 316 -13.70 -4.02 -4.95
C GLY A 316 -13.74 -3.01 -6.08
N TYR A 317 -14.35 -3.33 -7.24
CA TYR A 317 -14.59 -2.37 -8.31
C TYR A 317 -15.95 -1.69 -8.21
N GLY A 318 -16.64 -1.87 -7.09
CA GLY A 318 -17.89 -1.20 -6.82
C GLY A 318 -19.01 -1.55 -7.80
N GLY A 319 -19.00 -2.78 -8.32
CA GLY A 319 -20.06 -3.26 -9.21
C GLY A 319 -19.95 -2.77 -10.65
N ALA A 320 -18.72 -2.56 -11.14
CA ALA A 320 -18.53 -2.33 -12.58
C ALA A 320 -19.05 -3.53 -13.40
N PHE A 321 -18.97 -4.74 -12.83
CA PHE A 321 -19.58 -5.93 -13.40
C PHE A 321 -19.74 -7.01 -12.31
N PRO A 322 -20.95 -7.46 -11.97
CA PRO A 322 -22.27 -6.96 -12.42
C PRO A 322 -22.52 -5.51 -12.02
N PRO A 323 -23.54 -4.83 -12.58
CA PRO A 323 -23.90 -3.47 -12.19
C PRO A 323 -24.07 -3.32 -10.69
N TYR A 324 -23.75 -2.14 -10.16
CA TYR A 324 -23.76 -1.86 -8.72
C TYR A 324 -25.09 -2.22 -8.05
N GLU A 325 -26.23 -1.88 -8.69
CA GLU A 325 -27.57 -2.17 -8.21
C GLU A 325 -27.81 -3.68 -8.09
N GLY A 326 -27.30 -4.46 -9.04
CA GLY A 326 -27.36 -5.92 -9.00
C GLY A 326 -26.58 -6.50 -7.81
N LEU A 327 -25.41 -5.93 -7.50
CA LEU A 327 -24.61 -6.34 -6.35
C LEU A 327 -25.32 -5.98 -5.02
N VAL A 328 -25.85 -4.76 -4.89
CA VAL A 328 -26.65 -4.31 -3.74
C VAL A 328 -27.85 -5.22 -3.54
N LYS A 329 -28.62 -5.50 -4.60
CA LYS A 329 -29.78 -6.40 -4.57
C LYS A 329 -29.39 -7.79 -4.07
N LYS A 330 -28.33 -8.38 -4.62
CA LYS A 330 -27.84 -9.70 -4.20
C LYS A 330 -27.48 -9.75 -2.72
N PHE A 331 -26.70 -8.76 -2.24
CA PHE A 331 -26.31 -8.71 -0.84
C PHE A 331 -27.48 -8.47 0.09
N ASN A 332 -28.51 -7.73 -0.33
CA ASN A 332 -29.73 -7.50 0.46
C ASN A 332 -30.63 -8.73 0.52
N GLN A 333 -30.69 -9.51 -0.54
CA GLN A 333 -31.47 -10.76 -0.60
C GLN A 333 -30.79 -11.91 0.13
N ALA A 334 -29.45 -11.88 0.26
CA ALA A 334 -28.70 -12.92 0.94
C ALA A 334 -29.02 -12.91 2.45
N SER A 335 -29.28 -14.08 3.01
CA SER A 335 -29.58 -14.33 4.42
C SER A 335 -28.30 -14.52 5.24
N ASN A 336 -27.18 -14.91 4.61
CA ASN A 336 -25.93 -15.25 5.26
C ASN A 336 -24.73 -14.99 4.34
N PHE A 337 -23.52 -15.11 4.91
CA PHE A 337 -22.27 -14.95 4.21
C PHE A 337 -22.16 -15.84 2.95
N SER A 338 -22.46 -17.12 3.08
CA SER A 338 -22.29 -18.08 1.97
C SER A 338 -23.16 -17.74 0.75
N GLU A 339 -24.40 -17.30 0.99
CA GLU A 339 -25.29 -16.84 -0.09
C GLU A 339 -24.78 -15.55 -0.75
N ALA A 340 -24.33 -14.59 0.06
CA ALA A 340 -23.82 -13.32 -0.44
C ALA A 340 -22.58 -13.48 -1.31
N PHE A 341 -21.63 -14.32 -0.88
CA PHE A 341 -20.34 -14.49 -1.54
C PHE A 341 -20.32 -15.60 -2.61
N ALA A 342 -21.41 -16.37 -2.79
CA ALA A 342 -21.60 -17.24 -3.94
C ALA A 342 -21.93 -16.39 -5.20
N LEU A 343 -20.92 -15.72 -5.77
CA LEU A 343 -21.09 -14.79 -6.89
C LEU A 343 -21.16 -15.48 -8.27
N TRP A 344 -20.92 -16.80 -8.33
CA TRP A 344 -21.05 -17.58 -9.54
C TRP A 344 -22.44 -18.19 -9.64
N PRO A 345 -23.05 -18.28 -10.84
CA PRO A 345 -24.32 -18.98 -11.02
C PRO A 345 -24.16 -20.44 -10.60
N LYS A 346 -25.18 -20.97 -9.90
CA LYS A 346 -25.21 -22.36 -9.44
C LYS A 346 -25.25 -23.41 -10.56
N GLU A 347 -25.49 -22.99 -11.80
CA GLU A 347 -25.64 -23.82 -12.96
C GLU A 347 -24.71 -23.37 -14.10
N VAL A 348 -23.49 -23.87 -14.07
CA VAL A 348 -22.78 -24.19 -15.32
C VAL A 348 -22.36 -25.63 -15.15
N GLY A 349 -22.94 -26.51 -15.99
CA GLY A 349 -22.54 -27.90 -16.02
C GLY A 349 -21.03 -28.03 -16.16
N GLU A 350 -20.46 -29.00 -15.44
CA GLU A 350 -19.06 -29.39 -15.42
C GLU A 350 -18.09 -28.22 -15.39
N ALA A 351 -17.74 -27.80 -14.16
CA ALA A 351 -16.63 -26.87 -13.94
C ALA A 351 -15.39 -27.44 -14.64
N LYS A 352 -14.98 -26.82 -15.73
CA LYS A 352 -13.63 -27.02 -16.23
C LYS A 352 -12.72 -26.54 -15.08
N GLU A 353 -11.95 -27.44 -14.49
CA GLU A 353 -10.87 -27.11 -13.59
C GLU A 353 -10.03 -26.01 -14.23
N ILE A 354 -10.04 -24.82 -13.65
CA ILE A 354 -9.12 -23.76 -14.06
C ILE A 354 -7.76 -24.20 -13.53
N PRO A 355 -6.77 -24.47 -14.39
CA PRO A 355 -5.45 -24.85 -13.92
C PRO A 355 -4.91 -23.80 -12.96
N ALA A 356 -4.13 -24.20 -11.95
CA ALA A 356 -3.52 -23.31 -10.97
C ALA A 356 -2.72 -22.16 -11.62
N GLU A 357 -2.17 -22.39 -12.81
CA GLU A 357 -1.54 -21.39 -13.69
C GLU A 357 -2.50 -20.28 -14.15
N GLY A 358 -3.79 -20.57 -14.31
CA GLY A 358 -4.81 -19.57 -14.67
C GLY A 358 -5.12 -18.59 -13.54
N LEU A 359 -5.07 -19.03 -12.30
CA LEU A 359 -5.26 -18.17 -11.12
C LEU A 359 -4.08 -17.19 -10.95
N HIS A 360 -2.87 -17.63 -11.20
CA HIS A 360 -1.68 -16.78 -11.17
C HIS A 360 -1.69 -15.74 -12.31
N ARG A 361 -2.22 -16.10 -13.48
CA ARG A 361 -2.39 -15.21 -14.63
C ARG A 361 -3.51 -14.18 -14.39
N MET A 362 -4.59 -14.58 -13.73
CA MET A 362 -5.68 -13.66 -13.33
C MET A 362 -5.22 -12.65 -12.28
N ASP A 363 -4.35 -13.02 -11.34
CA ASP A 363 -3.75 -12.09 -10.39
C ASP A 363 -2.82 -11.09 -11.08
N GLN A 364 -2.05 -11.52 -12.08
CA GLN A 364 -1.22 -10.62 -12.91
C GLN A 364 -2.07 -9.71 -13.80
N GLU A 365 -3.14 -10.18 -14.40
CA GLU A 365 -4.07 -9.35 -15.18
C GLU A 365 -4.87 -8.40 -14.30
N HIS A 366 -5.15 -8.77 -13.05
CA HIS A 366 -5.77 -7.91 -12.05
C HIS A 366 -4.82 -6.78 -11.61
N GLU A 367 -3.55 -7.09 -11.48
CA GLU A 367 -2.50 -6.12 -11.25
C GLU A 367 -2.37 -5.11 -12.41
N ILE A 368 -2.46 -5.61 -13.66
CA ILE A 368 -2.46 -4.80 -14.88
C ILE A 368 -3.75 -3.97 -15.00
N ALA A 369 -4.90 -4.49 -14.61
CA ALA A 369 -6.18 -3.77 -14.65
C ALA A 369 -6.26 -2.70 -13.54
N SER A 370 -5.76 -2.97 -12.33
CA SER A 370 -5.63 -1.96 -11.28
C SER A 370 -4.64 -0.85 -11.69
N LYS A 371 -3.59 -1.19 -12.42
CA LYS A 371 -2.72 -0.23 -13.11
C LYS A 371 -3.49 0.60 -14.14
N LYS A 372 -4.40 0.02 -14.93
CA LYS A 372 -5.20 0.75 -15.94
C LYS A 372 -6.13 1.79 -15.32
N VAL A 373 -6.76 1.55 -14.18
CA VAL A 373 -7.60 2.53 -13.47
C VAL A 373 -6.78 3.72 -12.98
N TYR A 374 -5.50 3.52 -12.65
CA TYR A 374 -4.57 4.58 -12.26
C TYR A 374 -3.81 5.20 -13.45
N TRP A 375 -3.74 4.53 -14.61
CA TRP A 375 -2.93 4.91 -15.77
C TRP A 375 -3.74 5.41 -16.99
N THR A 376 -5.06 5.58 -16.90
CA THR A 376 -5.85 6.18 -17.99
C THR A 376 -5.52 7.65 -18.25
N ALA A 377 -4.62 8.28 -17.48
CA ALA A 377 -4.13 9.64 -17.74
C ALA A 377 -2.86 9.70 -18.61
N THR A 378 -2.19 8.60 -18.92
CA THR A 378 -0.98 8.63 -19.77
C THR A 378 -1.00 7.52 -20.81
N LYS A 379 -1.57 7.82 -21.98
CA LYS A 379 -1.29 7.07 -23.22
C LYS A 379 0.17 7.32 -23.63
N ARG A 380 1.08 6.46 -23.20
CA ARG A 380 2.28 6.08 -23.96
C ARG A 380 2.87 4.84 -23.31
N LYS A 381 2.55 3.66 -23.89
CA LYS A 381 3.30 2.42 -23.68
C LYS A 381 4.73 2.63 -24.14
N LYS A 382 5.69 2.62 -23.22
CA LYS A 382 6.97 1.94 -23.44
C LYS A 382 7.11 0.96 -22.29
N ASP A 383 7.13 -0.31 -22.65
CA ASP A 383 7.40 -1.40 -21.74
C ASP A 383 8.86 -1.28 -21.29
N TRP A 384 9.08 -0.82 -20.08
CA TRP A 384 10.42 -0.65 -19.54
C TRP A 384 11.17 -1.99 -19.42
N ARG A 385 10.45 -3.14 -19.45
CA ARG A 385 11.06 -4.46 -19.55
C ARG A 385 11.65 -4.74 -20.93
N ALA A 386 11.10 -4.16 -22.00
CA ALA A 386 11.63 -4.31 -23.33
C ALA A 386 12.88 -3.45 -23.59
N ALA A 387 13.04 -2.34 -22.86
CA ALA A 387 14.22 -1.47 -22.97
C ALA A 387 15.48 -2.03 -22.29
N LEU A 388 15.37 -3.12 -21.50
CA LEU A 388 16.50 -3.78 -20.83
C LEU A 388 16.95 -5.08 -21.52
N THR A 389 16.33 -5.46 -22.65
CA THR A 389 16.71 -6.66 -23.42
C THR A 389 17.33 -6.37 -24.79
N GLU A 390 17.52 -5.09 -25.14
CA GLU A 390 18.29 -4.70 -26.32
C GLU A 390 19.47 -3.84 -25.86
N ASN A 391 20.54 -4.52 -25.41
CA ASN A 391 21.98 -4.22 -25.65
C ASN A 391 22.83 -5.32 -25.00
#